data_e1604fa93f096f93f424d2b003c7bfc8
#
_entry.id   e1604fa93f096f93f424d2b003c7bfc8
#
_cell.length_a   1.000
_cell.length_b   1.000
_cell.length_c   1.000
_cell.angle_alpha   90.00
_cell.angle_beta   90.00
_cell.angle_gamma   90.00
#
_symmetry.space_group_name_H-M   'P 1'
#
loop_
_entity.id
_entity.type
_entity.pdbx_description
1 polymer ?
#
loop_
_entity_poly.entity_id
_entity_poly.type
_entity_poly.pdbx_seq_one_letter_code
_entity_poly.pdbx_strand_id
1 'polypeptide(L)'
;MKLKTLLSALLLSVTAVIPAAAFANEGPVINYVGVTADRTDIASLQRGARLFVNYCLNCHSAQYMRYNRLTDLHLTEDQIKQNLMFTTDKIGDVMKAAINPKDAKEWFGAAPPDLSVMSRSYSTEKLGAYLRGFYQDDKRDTGWNNLVSPNIGMPHVLQELSGTNKLVETVYKADGKEVKTDHDAEAKAQGAFIAAQTMSSFEHHADKKDGKVENSYIVRTLVNATPGKMSATEYDIAIADLVNFMDYVAEPNKSKRIQIGIIMLFLLSFLLGAAIWMKKEFWKDIH
;
A
#
# COMPACT_ATOMS: atom_id res chain seq x y z
N MET A 1 14.11 -34.10 34.50
CA MET A 1 14.31 -33.66 33.07
C MET A 1 15.06 -32.35 33.10
N LYS A 2 16.31 -32.31 32.61
CA LYS A 2 17.22 -31.17 32.83
C LYS A 2 16.80 -29.95 31.99
N LEU A 3 16.83 -28.77 32.60
CA LEU A 3 16.42 -27.45 32.01
C LEU A 3 17.02 -27.21 30.60
N LYS A 4 18.19 -27.79 30.32
CA LYS A 4 18.85 -27.76 29.00
C LYS A 4 18.06 -28.46 27.89
N THR A 5 17.33 -29.54 28.19
CA THR A 5 16.48 -30.27 27.22
C THR A 5 15.18 -29.53 26.93
N LEU A 6 14.64 -28.78 27.88
CA LEU A 6 13.45 -27.92 27.65
C LEU A 6 13.78 -26.68 26.83
N LEU A 7 14.95 -26.06 27.02
CA LEU A 7 15.40 -24.94 26.20
C LEU A 7 15.72 -25.38 24.77
N SER A 8 16.31 -26.56 24.56
CA SER A 8 16.57 -27.08 23.22
C SER A 8 15.28 -27.46 22.49
N ALA A 9 14.26 -27.98 23.19
CA ALA A 9 12.94 -28.27 22.60
C ALA A 9 12.17 -26.99 22.25
N LEU A 10 12.33 -25.93 23.03
CA LEU A 10 11.69 -24.61 22.74
C LEU A 10 12.34 -23.90 21.55
N LEU A 11 13.68 -24.04 21.39
CA LEU A 11 14.39 -23.50 20.22
C LEU A 11 14.10 -24.28 18.93
N LEU A 12 13.90 -25.60 19.01
CA LEU A 12 13.54 -26.41 17.83
C LEU A 12 12.07 -26.23 17.40
N SER A 13 11.17 -25.85 18.31
CA SER A 13 9.76 -25.62 17.95
C SER A 13 9.50 -24.27 17.26
N VAL A 14 10.43 -23.31 17.34
CA VAL A 14 10.34 -22.02 16.66
C VAL A 14 10.77 -22.10 15.18
N THR A 15 11.56 -23.13 14.80
CA THR A 15 12.06 -23.27 13.43
C THR A 15 11.16 -24.08 12.50
N ALA A 16 10.07 -24.67 12.98
CA ALA A 16 9.23 -25.59 12.20
C ALA A 16 7.92 -24.97 11.62
N VAL A 17 7.70 -23.65 11.77
CA VAL A 17 6.59 -22.97 11.09
C VAL A 17 7.18 -22.13 9.96
N ILE A 18 7.74 -22.81 8.96
CA ILE A 18 7.82 -22.23 7.61
C ILE A 18 6.41 -22.41 7.04
N PRO A 19 5.59 -21.37 6.83
CA PRO A 19 4.39 -21.53 6.08
C PRO A 19 4.81 -22.01 4.68
N ALA A 20 4.39 -23.21 4.29
CA ALA A 20 4.38 -23.59 2.89
C ALA A 20 3.57 -22.52 2.20
N ALA A 21 4.22 -21.61 1.48
CA ALA A 21 3.56 -20.67 0.62
C ALA A 21 2.75 -21.50 -0.38
N ALA A 22 1.46 -21.61 -0.16
CA ALA A 22 0.55 -22.10 -1.17
C ALA A 22 0.65 -21.10 -2.31
N PHE A 23 1.22 -21.50 -3.43
CA PHE A 23 1.15 -20.79 -4.70
C PHE A 23 -0.31 -20.86 -5.16
N ALA A 24 -1.17 -20.07 -4.53
CA ALA A 24 -2.45 -19.72 -5.08
C ALA A 24 -2.16 -18.77 -6.24
N ASN A 25 -2.80 -19.03 -7.38
CA ASN A 25 -2.78 -18.26 -8.62
C ASN A 25 -2.53 -16.76 -8.35
N GLU A 26 -1.27 -16.37 -8.31
CA GLU A 26 -0.87 -15.01 -7.96
C GLU A 26 -1.18 -14.14 -9.16
N GLY A 27 -2.00 -13.12 -8.94
CA GLY A 27 -2.24 -12.07 -9.94
C GLY A 27 -0.90 -11.44 -10.40
N PRO A 28 -0.94 -10.48 -11.33
CA PRO A 28 0.27 -9.92 -11.92
C PRO A 28 1.25 -9.42 -10.84
N VAL A 29 2.52 -9.81 -10.98
CA VAL A 29 3.60 -9.26 -10.15
C VAL A 29 3.83 -7.83 -10.58
N ILE A 30 3.78 -6.89 -9.63
CA ILE A 30 3.94 -5.47 -9.90
C ILE A 30 5.28 -5.01 -9.35
N ASN A 31 6.04 -4.29 -10.17
CA ASN A 31 7.23 -3.59 -9.73
C ASN A 31 6.80 -2.34 -8.95
N TYR A 32 6.76 -2.47 -7.62
CA TYR A 32 6.49 -1.34 -6.75
C TYR A 32 7.72 -0.45 -6.67
N VAL A 33 7.68 0.70 -7.32
CA VAL A 33 8.65 1.76 -7.03
C VAL A 33 8.39 2.22 -5.60
N GLY A 34 9.32 1.89 -4.69
CA GLY A 34 9.09 1.93 -3.26
C GLY A 34 8.72 3.32 -2.73
N VAL A 35 7.65 3.38 -1.96
CA VAL A 35 7.35 4.49 -1.07
C VAL A 35 7.65 4.01 0.34
N THR A 36 8.70 4.54 0.94
CA THR A 36 8.97 4.31 2.36
C THR A 36 8.23 5.37 3.16
N ALA A 37 7.21 4.97 3.90
CA ALA A 37 6.48 5.88 4.79
C ALA A 37 7.34 6.17 6.03
N ASP A 38 7.61 7.45 6.27
CA ASP A 38 8.29 7.94 7.47
C ASP A 38 7.40 8.92 8.22
N ARG A 39 6.77 8.44 9.28
CA ARG A 39 5.89 9.25 10.14
C ARG A 39 6.64 10.24 11.03
N THR A 40 7.95 10.20 11.06
CA THR A 40 8.76 11.14 11.84
C THR A 40 9.05 12.41 11.05
N ASP A 41 8.94 12.37 9.72
CA ASP A 41 9.05 13.55 8.87
C ASP A 41 7.74 14.36 8.90
N ILE A 42 7.69 15.30 9.85
CA ILE A 42 6.54 16.19 10.04
C ILE A 42 6.28 17.04 8.79
N ALA A 43 7.33 17.49 8.10
CA ALA A 43 7.18 18.29 6.89
C ALA A 43 6.53 17.47 5.75
N SER A 44 6.90 16.21 5.61
CA SER A 44 6.24 15.26 4.69
C SER A 44 4.76 15.09 5.05
N LEU A 45 4.44 14.89 6.33
CA LEU A 45 3.05 14.76 6.79
C LEU A 45 2.22 16.02 6.49
N GLN A 46 2.79 17.21 6.68
CA GLN A 46 2.12 18.48 6.36
C GLN A 46 1.86 18.62 4.85
N ARG A 47 2.87 18.31 4.00
CA ARG A 47 2.68 18.31 2.54
C ARG A 47 1.65 17.28 2.09
N GLY A 48 1.69 16.08 2.68
CA GLY A 48 0.72 15.03 2.45
C GLY A 48 -0.70 15.41 2.86
N ALA A 49 -0.88 16.07 4.01
CA ALA A 49 -2.16 16.60 4.45
C ALA A 49 -2.73 17.59 3.43
N ARG A 50 -1.91 18.51 2.91
CA ARG A 50 -2.31 19.46 1.87
C ARG A 50 -2.75 18.74 0.59
N LEU A 51 -2.01 17.73 0.14
CA LEU A 51 -2.38 16.93 -1.03
C LEU A 51 -3.71 16.19 -0.79
N PHE A 52 -3.87 15.59 0.39
CA PHE A 52 -5.08 14.86 0.74
C PHE A 52 -6.33 15.74 0.70
N VAL A 53 -6.30 16.91 1.33
CA VAL A 53 -7.48 17.79 1.36
C VAL A 53 -7.81 18.41 0.00
N ASN A 54 -6.81 18.61 -0.86
CA ASN A 54 -7.02 19.21 -2.18
C ASN A 54 -7.45 18.20 -3.25
N TYR A 55 -6.98 16.94 -3.18
CA TYR A 55 -7.19 15.95 -4.25
C TYR A 55 -8.06 14.77 -3.83
N CYS A 56 -8.09 14.39 -2.55
CA CYS A 56 -8.80 13.19 -2.11
C CYS A 56 -10.11 13.52 -1.38
N LEU A 57 -10.10 14.52 -0.50
CA LEU A 57 -11.21 14.81 0.41
C LEU A 57 -12.48 15.27 -0.31
N ASN A 58 -12.41 15.70 -1.56
CA ASN A 58 -13.59 16.03 -2.36
C ASN A 58 -14.51 14.81 -2.54
N CYS A 59 -13.92 13.62 -2.68
CA CYS A 59 -14.65 12.37 -2.93
C CYS A 59 -14.54 11.36 -1.79
N HIS A 60 -13.41 11.32 -1.08
CA HIS A 60 -13.13 10.33 -0.05
C HIS A 60 -13.12 10.96 1.33
N SER A 61 -13.94 10.45 2.22
CA SER A 61 -13.88 10.82 3.64
C SER A 61 -12.72 10.10 4.36
N ALA A 62 -12.27 10.70 5.48
CA ALA A 62 -11.47 10.08 6.51
C ALA A 62 -12.20 10.26 7.85
N GLN A 63 -13.29 9.51 8.05
CA GLN A 63 -14.26 9.74 9.14
C GLN A 63 -13.69 9.46 10.53
N TYR A 64 -12.58 8.70 10.63
CA TYR A 64 -11.90 8.45 11.92
C TYR A 64 -10.84 9.50 12.22
N MET A 65 -10.61 10.46 11.30
CA MET A 65 -9.69 11.57 11.48
C MET A 65 -10.45 12.88 11.70
N ARG A 66 -10.12 13.59 12.78
CA ARG A 66 -10.66 14.93 13.06
C ARG A 66 -9.63 15.98 12.71
N TYR A 67 -10.08 17.16 12.29
CA TYR A 67 -9.18 18.27 11.93
C TYR A 67 -8.28 18.70 13.10
N ASN A 68 -8.77 18.71 14.35
CA ASN A 68 -7.97 19.07 15.51
C ASN A 68 -6.76 18.15 15.73
N ARG A 69 -6.78 16.91 15.19
CA ARG A 69 -5.62 16.00 15.27
C ARG A 69 -4.44 16.47 14.41
N LEU A 70 -4.66 17.35 13.44
CA LEU A 70 -3.59 17.92 12.63
C LEU A 70 -2.65 18.83 13.45
N THR A 71 -3.02 19.19 14.68
CA THR A 71 -2.10 19.83 15.64
C THR A 71 -0.93 18.92 16.02
N ASP A 72 -1.09 17.59 15.93
CA ASP A 72 0.02 16.62 16.10
C ASP A 72 1.13 16.83 15.04
N LEU A 73 0.82 17.45 13.92
CA LEU A 73 1.75 17.80 12.85
C LEU A 73 2.40 19.17 13.07
N HIS A 74 2.39 19.70 14.28
CA HIS A 74 2.90 21.03 14.65
C HIS A 74 2.22 22.21 13.92
N LEU A 75 0.98 22.03 13.48
CA LEU A 75 0.16 23.08 12.93
C LEU A 75 -0.69 23.73 14.03
N THR A 76 -0.82 25.06 14.00
CA THR A 76 -1.78 25.76 14.86
C THR A 76 -3.21 25.57 14.35
N GLU A 77 -4.22 25.72 15.22
CA GLU A 77 -5.62 25.64 14.79
C GLU A 77 -5.96 26.63 13.68
N ASP A 78 -5.39 27.84 13.73
CA ASP A 78 -5.61 28.85 12.70
C ASP A 78 -5.00 28.45 11.36
N GLN A 79 -3.81 27.86 11.36
CA GLN A 79 -3.19 27.31 10.13
C GLN A 79 -4.05 26.19 9.54
N ILE A 80 -4.59 25.31 10.38
CA ILE A 80 -5.48 24.22 9.96
C ILE A 80 -6.75 24.80 9.35
N LYS A 81 -7.42 25.74 10.03
CA LYS A 81 -8.66 26.38 9.55
C LYS A 81 -8.46 27.08 8.22
N GLN A 82 -7.37 27.84 8.08
CA GLN A 82 -7.14 28.65 6.89
C GLN A 82 -6.67 27.83 5.67
N ASN A 83 -5.97 26.69 5.88
CA ASN A 83 -5.26 26.01 4.80
C ASN A 83 -5.75 24.57 4.52
N LEU A 84 -6.47 23.94 5.46
CA LEU A 84 -6.81 22.52 5.37
C LEU A 84 -8.30 22.23 5.59
N MET A 85 -9.09 23.18 6.09
CA MET A 85 -10.52 23.00 6.36
C MET A 85 -11.37 23.65 5.28
N PHE A 86 -11.86 22.85 4.32
CA PHE A 86 -12.70 23.33 3.22
C PHE A 86 -14.13 22.77 3.29
N THR A 87 -14.41 21.81 4.17
CA THR A 87 -15.71 21.13 4.23
C THR A 87 -16.49 21.44 5.52
N THR A 88 -15.90 22.17 6.47
CA THR A 88 -16.51 22.56 7.76
C THR A 88 -15.76 23.73 8.38
N ASP A 89 -16.43 24.47 9.28
CA ASP A 89 -15.84 25.57 10.06
C ASP A 89 -15.43 25.12 11.48
N LYS A 90 -15.76 23.87 11.88
CA LYS A 90 -15.52 23.37 13.24
C LYS A 90 -14.29 22.48 13.28
N ILE A 91 -13.26 22.92 13.99
CA ILE A 91 -11.99 22.20 14.12
C ILE A 91 -12.14 20.77 14.72
N GLY A 92 -13.19 20.54 15.51
CA GLY A 92 -13.49 19.22 16.10
C GLY A 92 -14.20 18.24 15.16
N ASP A 93 -14.62 18.69 13.97
CA ASP A 93 -15.31 17.82 13.02
C ASP A 93 -14.36 16.82 12.36
N VAL A 94 -14.95 15.73 11.86
CA VAL A 94 -14.24 14.71 11.09
C VAL A 94 -13.97 15.19 9.66
N MET A 95 -12.94 14.66 9.04
CA MET A 95 -12.60 14.93 7.63
C MET A 95 -13.58 14.19 6.72
N LYS A 96 -14.69 14.84 6.41
CA LYS A 96 -15.80 14.28 5.63
C LYS A 96 -15.84 14.88 4.23
N ALA A 97 -15.98 14.01 3.22
CA ALA A 97 -16.18 14.43 1.84
C ALA A 97 -17.53 15.13 1.66
N ALA A 98 -17.56 16.09 0.73
CA ALA A 98 -18.78 16.81 0.37
C ALA A 98 -19.69 16.00 -0.58
N ILE A 99 -19.15 15.05 -1.32
CA ILE A 99 -19.89 14.25 -2.31
C ILE A 99 -20.95 13.38 -1.64
N ASN A 100 -22.14 13.31 -2.26
CA ASN A 100 -23.18 12.38 -1.86
C ASN A 100 -22.84 10.95 -2.36
N PRO A 101 -22.79 9.92 -1.48
CA PRO A 101 -22.45 8.58 -1.89
C PRO A 101 -23.38 7.95 -2.95
N LYS A 102 -24.65 8.36 -3.01
CA LYS A 102 -25.60 7.88 -4.03
C LYS A 102 -25.26 8.44 -5.40
N ASP A 103 -25.00 9.75 -5.46
CA ASP A 103 -24.65 10.42 -6.71
C ASP A 103 -23.27 9.93 -7.21
N ALA A 104 -22.31 9.74 -6.29
CA ALA A 104 -21.02 9.17 -6.62
C ALA A 104 -21.11 7.76 -7.20
N LYS A 105 -22.01 6.92 -6.67
CA LYS A 105 -22.26 5.58 -7.22
C LYS A 105 -22.85 5.64 -8.62
N GLU A 106 -23.72 6.59 -8.90
CA GLU A 106 -24.28 6.82 -10.23
C GLU A 106 -23.20 7.28 -11.23
N TRP A 107 -22.33 8.22 -10.81
CA TRP A 107 -21.31 8.79 -11.70
C TRP A 107 -20.11 7.88 -11.96
N PHE A 108 -19.69 7.09 -10.97
CA PHE A 108 -18.46 6.29 -11.02
C PHE A 108 -18.68 4.77 -10.96
N GLY A 109 -19.95 4.33 -10.89
CA GLY A 109 -20.30 2.91 -10.74
C GLY A 109 -20.16 2.40 -9.29
N ALA A 110 -19.42 3.09 -8.42
CA ALA A 110 -19.26 2.77 -7.01
C ALA A 110 -19.06 4.04 -6.18
N ALA A 111 -19.54 4.02 -4.94
CA ALA A 111 -19.24 5.11 -4.01
C ALA A 111 -17.76 5.07 -3.60
N PRO A 112 -17.04 6.21 -3.57
CA PRO A 112 -15.66 6.27 -3.09
C PRO A 112 -15.56 5.74 -1.66
N PRO A 113 -14.62 4.80 -1.36
CA PRO A 113 -14.45 4.27 -0.02
C PRO A 113 -13.89 5.33 0.94
N ASP A 114 -14.17 5.16 2.23
CA ASP A 114 -13.51 5.94 3.29
C ASP A 114 -12.03 5.56 3.40
N LEU A 115 -11.15 6.56 3.49
CA LEU A 115 -9.70 6.37 3.50
C LEU A 115 -9.08 6.29 4.90
N SER A 116 -9.88 6.33 5.97
CA SER A 116 -9.40 6.37 7.35
C SER A 116 -8.39 5.28 7.70
N VAL A 117 -8.55 4.08 7.16
CA VAL A 117 -7.69 2.92 7.47
C VAL A 117 -7.11 2.27 6.21
N MET A 118 -7.10 2.98 5.10
CA MET A 118 -6.72 2.43 3.81
C MET A 118 -5.27 1.91 3.80
N SER A 119 -4.32 2.61 4.40
CA SER A 119 -2.91 2.17 4.49
C SER A 119 -2.70 0.91 5.36
N ARG A 120 -3.69 0.54 6.19
CA ARG A 120 -3.68 -0.72 6.94
C ARG A 120 -4.24 -1.89 6.15
N SER A 121 -5.20 -1.62 5.25
CA SER A 121 -5.78 -2.61 4.35
C SER A 121 -4.87 -2.87 3.14
N TYR A 122 -4.33 -1.80 2.58
CA TYR A 122 -3.28 -1.83 1.57
C TYR A 122 -1.96 -1.47 2.23
N SER A 123 -0.86 -2.13 1.90
CA SER A 123 0.45 -1.65 2.37
C SER A 123 0.75 -0.26 1.79
N THR A 124 1.66 0.48 2.42
CA THR A 124 2.10 1.80 1.92
C THR A 124 2.69 1.71 0.52
N GLU A 125 3.41 0.62 0.22
CA GLU A 125 4.00 0.32 -1.09
C GLU A 125 2.91 0.13 -2.15
N LYS A 126 1.91 -0.71 -1.85
CA LYS A 126 0.78 -0.96 -2.76
C LYS A 126 -0.03 0.31 -2.99
N LEU A 127 -0.24 1.12 -1.95
CA LEU A 127 -0.96 2.39 -2.06
C LEU A 127 -0.19 3.39 -2.93
N GLY A 128 1.12 3.51 -2.74
CA GLY A 128 1.98 4.34 -3.58
C GLY A 128 2.00 3.87 -5.05
N ALA A 129 2.09 2.56 -5.26
CA ALA A 129 1.99 1.98 -6.59
C ALA A 129 0.62 2.21 -7.25
N TYR A 130 -0.47 2.07 -6.48
CA TYR A 130 -1.81 2.38 -6.95
C TYR A 130 -1.92 3.83 -7.45
N LEU A 131 -1.47 4.80 -6.68
CA LEU A 131 -1.54 6.21 -7.05
C LEU A 131 -0.69 6.56 -8.27
N ARG A 132 0.40 5.81 -8.54
CA ARG A 132 1.23 5.96 -9.73
C ARG A 132 0.75 5.14 -10.92
N GLY A 133 -0.07 4.13 -10.66
CA GLY A 133 -0.48 3.11 -11.64
C GLY A 133 -1.54 3.54 -12.64
N PHE A 134 -1.99 4.79 -12.63
CA PHE A 134 -3.03 5.28 -13.55
C PHE A 134 -2.49 5.49 -14.97
N TYR A 135 -3.31 5.10 -15.96
CA TYR A 135 -3.07 5.32 -17.39
C TYR A 135 -4.38 5.58 -18.13
N GLN A 136 -4.29 6.23 -19.29
CA GLN A 136 -5.43 6.46 -20.17
C GLN A 136 -5.93 5.17 -20.77
N ASP A 137 -7.24 4.96 -20.72
CA ASP A 137 -7.93 3.81 -21.30
C ASP A 137 -9.31 4.23 -21.81
N ASP A 138 -9.42 4.42 -23.13
CA ASP A 138 -10.64 4.88 -23.80
C ASP A 138 -11.79 3.85 -23.71
N LYS A 139 -11.52 2.63 -23.23
CA LYS A 139 -12.56 1.62 -22.98
C LYS A 139 -13.26 1.80 -21.64
N ARG A 140 -12.81 2.72 -20.81
CA ARG A 140 -13.39 3.00 -19.49
C ARG A 140 -14.23 4.27 -19.52
N ASP A 141 -15.37 4.28 -18.84
CA ASP A 141 -16.27 5.43 -18.77
C ASP A 141 -15.59 6.70 -18.22
N THR A 142 -14.65 6.53 -17.29
CA THR A 142 -13.85 7.63 -16.74
C THR A 142 -12.67 8.03 -17.61
N GLY A 143 -12.36 7.30 -18.69
CA GLY A 143 -11.17 7.47 -19.52
C GLY A 143 -9.87 6.98 -18.87
N TRP A 144 -9.95 6.34 -17.69
CA TRP A 144 -8.79 5.94 -16.89
C TRP A 144 -8.87 4.49 -16.42
N ASN A 145 -7.72 3.85 -16.34
CA ASN A 145 -7.55 2.54 -15.76
C ASN A 145 -6.30 2.52 -14.85
N ASN A 146 -6.05 1.42 -14.16
CA ASN A 146 -4.95 1.33 -13.22
C ASN A 146 -4.22 -0.02 -13.31
N LEU A 147 -2.88 0.01 -13.30
CA LEU A 147 -2.04 -1.18 -13.42
C LEU A 147 -2.16 -2.10 -12.18
N VAL A 148 -2.32 -1.51 -10.99
CA VAL A 148 -2.41 -2.24 -9.71
C VAL A 148 -3.83 -2.76 -9.46
N SER A 149 -4.83 -2.03 -9.93
CA SER A 149 -6.25 -2.34 -9.76
C SER A 149 -6.99 -2.19 -11.08
N PRO A 150 -6.92 -3.18 -11.98
CA PRO A 150 -7.58 -3.13 -13.28
C PRO A 150 -9.10 -2.92 -13.16
N ASN A 151 -9.65 -2.23 -14.14
CA ASN A 151 -11.08 -1.91 -14.24
C ASN A 151 -11.61 -0.98 -13.13
N ILE A 152 -10.76 -0.11 -12.60
CA ILE A 152 -11.13 0.85 -11.57
C ILE A 152 -12.13 1.90 -12.09
N GLY A 153 -13.10 2.29 -11.25
CA GLY A 153 -14.02 3.38 -11.53
C GLY A 153 -13.48 4.76 -11.13
N MET A 154 -12.44 4.82 -10.30
CA MET A 154 -11.80 6.08 -9.89
C MET A 154 -11.07 6.74 -11.06
N PRO A 155 -11.32 8.02 -11.37
CA PRO A 155 -10.52 8.76 -12.35
C PRO A 155 -9.14 9.11 -11.79
N HIS A 156 -8.20 9.47 -12.67
CA HIS A 156 -6.86 9.90 -12.25
C HIS A 156 -6.87 11.35 -11.74
N VAL A 157 -7.17 11.53 -10.45
CA VAL A 157 -7.31 12.85 -9.82
C VAL A 157 -5.99 13.63 -9.73
N LEU A 158 -4.84 12.96 -9.81
CA LEU A 158 -3.51 13.57 -9.77
C LEU A 158 -2.91 13.84 -11.16
N GLN A 159 -3.71 13.70 -12.24
CA GLN A 159 -3.26 13.88 -13.61
C GLN A 159 -2.53 15.21 -13.84
N GLU A 160 -3.03 16.29 -13.26
CA GLU A 160 -2.42 17.62 -13.39
C GLU A 160 -0.97 17.64 -12.88
N LEU A 161 -0.68 16.86 -11.86
CA LEU A 161 0.66 16.76 -11.25
C LEU A 161 1.56 15.81 -12.03
N SER A 162 1.09 14.60 -12.33
CA SER A 162 1.90 13.53 -12.94
C SER A 162 1.97 13.61 -14.47
N GLY A 163 1.00 14.26 -15.11
CA GLY A 163 0.73 14.06 -16.53
C GLY A 163 -0.07 12.80 -16.80
N THR A 164 -0.03 12.33 -18.04
CA THR A 164 -0.76 11.15 -18.48
C THR A 164 0.19 10.02 -18.89
N ASN A 165 -0.15 8.80 -18.48
CA ASN A 165 0.55 7.61 -18.93
C ASN A 165 -0.29 6.82 -19.94
N LYS A 166 0.38 6.07 -20.80
CA LYS A 166 -0.19 5.03 -21.65
C LYS A 166 0.35 3.68 -21.24
N LEU A 167 -0.47 2.65 -21.40
CA LEU A 167 -0.08 1.27 -21.18
C LEU A 167 0.57 0.72 -22.46
N VAL A 168 1.78 0.20 -22.35
CA VAL A 168 2.45 -0.57 -23.37
C VAL A 168 2.48 -2.02 -22.91
N GLU A 169 1.91 -2.91 -23.71
CA GLU A 169 1.88 -4.33 -23.44
C GLU A 169 2.80 -5.05 -24.43
N THR A 170 3.67 -5.89 -23.92
CA THR A 170 4.57 -6.75 -24.73
C THR A 170 4.38 -8.19 -24.32
N VAL A 171 4.07 -9.04 -25.29
CA VAL A 171 3.86 -10.48 -25.10
C VAL A 171 5.09 -11.23 -25.56
N TYR A 172 5.64 -12.05 -24.69
CA TYR A 172 6.77 -12.94 -24.94
C TYR A 172 6.28 -14.39 -24.99
N LYS A 173 6.60 -15.11 -26.06
CA LYS A 173 6.28 -16.53 -26.23
C LYS A 173 7.31 -17.19 -27.12
N ALA A 174 7.45 -18.51 -27.04
CA ALA A 174 8.30 -19.25 -27.94
C ALA A 174 7.76 -19.15 -29.39
N ASP A 175 8.56 -18.64 -30.30
CA ASP A 175 8.24 -18.48 -31.72
C ASP A 175 9.05 -19.43 -32.64
N GLY A 176 9.96 -20.20 -32.04
CA GLY A 176 10.86 -21.12 -32.71
C GLY A 176 12.00 -20.46 -33.50
N LYS A 177 12.07 -19.12 -33.52
CA LYS A 177 13.11 -18.33 -34.22
C LYS A 177 13.99 -17.57 -33.26
N GLU A 178 13.52 -16.41 -32.75
CA GLU A 178 14.26 -15.57 -31.82
C GLU A 178 14.14 -16.05 -30.37
N VAL A 179 13.00 -16.64 -30.04
CA VAL A 179 12.68 -17.22 -28.72
C VAL A 179 12.44 -18.71 -28.94
N LYS A 180 13.47 -19.51 -28.68
CA LYS A 180 13.44 -20.94 -29.02
C LYS A 180 12.62 -21.79 -28.08
N THR A 181 12.60 -21.44 -26.81
CA THR A 181 11.92 -22.20 -25.74
C THR A 181 11.06 -21.29 -24.87
N ASP A 182 10.13 -21.88 -24.13
CA ASP A 182 9.33 -21.14 -23.10
C ASP A 182 10.24 -20.51 -22.05
N HIS A 183 11.34 -21.18 -21.69
CA HIS A 183 12.34 -20.66 -20.74
C HIS A 183 13.02 -19.40 -21.28
N ASP A 184 13.33 -19.34 -22.58
CA ASP A 184 13.91 -18.13 -23.20
C ASP A 184 12.88 -17.00 -23.24
N ALA A 185 11.59 -17.32 -23.46
CA ALA A 185 10.51 -16.34 -23.42
C ALA A 185 10.34 -15.75 -22.03
N GLU A 186 10.35 -16.60 -21.01
CA GLU A 186 10.28 -16.19 -19.61
C GLU A 186 11.47 -15.31 -19.22
N ALA A 187 12.68 -15.72 -19.55
CA ALA A 187 13.90 -14.98 -19.24
C ALA A 187 13.92 -13.59 -19.89
N LYS A 188 13.48 -13.47 -21.16
CA LYS A 188 13.34 -12.17 -21.85
C LYS A 188 12.28 -11.30 -21.18
N ALA A 189 11.13 -11.87 -20.82
CA ALA A 189 10.06 -11.14 -20.15
C ALA A 189 10.47 -10.67 -18.76
N GLN A 190 11.11 -11.52 -17.95
CA GLN A 190 11.65 -11.15 -16.64
C GLN A 190 12.73 -10.08 -16.78
N GLY A 191 13.62 -10.19 -17.75
CA GLY A 191 14.63 -9.17 -18.04
C GLY A 191 14.01 -7.81 -18.39
N ALA A 192 12.98 -7.79 -19.22
CA ALA A 192 12.25 -6.57 -19.58
C ALA A 192 11.51 -5.96 -18.38
N PHE A 193 10.89 -6.79 -17.53
CA PHE A 193 10.21 -6.36 -16.33
C PHE A 193 11.18 -5.73 -15.30
N ILE A 194 12.34 -6.36 -15.08
CA ILE A 194 13.38 -5.87 -14.15
C ILE A 194 14.03 -4.61 -14.69
N ALA A 195 14.25 -4.52 -16.00
CA ALA A 195 14.87 -3.36 -16.64
C ALA A 195 13.93 -2.15 -16.77
N ALA A 196 12.63 -2.31 -16.50
CA ALA A 196 11.68 -1.22 -16.59
C ALA A 196 11.99 -0.15 -15.53
N GLN A 197 12.28 1.07 -15.98
CA GLN A 197 12.52 2.24 -15.13
C GLN A 197 11.23 2.90 -14.62
N THR A 198 10.10 2.45 -15.12
CA THR A 198 8.76 2.94 -14.78
C THR A 198 7.94 1.82 -14.16
N MET A 199 6.73 2.13 -13.70
CA MET A 199 5.83 1.10 -13.20
C MET A 199 5.53 0.05 -14.25
N SER A 200 5.71 -1.19 -13.89
CA SER A 200 5.50 -2.35 -14.77
C SER A 200 4.83 -3.49 -14.00
N SER A 201 4.19 -4.38 -14.74
CA SER A 201 3.68 -5.66 -14.23
C SER A 201 4.14 -6.81 -15.12
N PHE A 202 4.30 -7.98 -14.49
CA PHE A 202 4.62 -9.24 -15.14
C PHE A 202 3.52 -10.25 -14.86
N GLU A 203 3.05 -10.94 -15.87
CA GLU A 203 2.01 -11.94 -15.78
C GLU A 203 2.33 -13.15 -16.66
N HIS A 204 2.10 -14.35 -16.13
CA HIS A 204 2.25 -15.60 -16.88
C HIS A 204 0.88 -16.19 -17.20
N HIS A 205 0.64 -16.51 -18.44
CA HIS A 205 -0.54 -17.20 -18.93
C HIS A 205 -0.15 -18.56 -19.52
N ALA A 206 -0.89 -19.59 -19.16
CA ALA A 206 -0.74 -20.94 -19.69
C ALA A 206 -2.08 -21.39 -20.30
N ASP A 207 -2.18 -21.30 -21.62
CA ASP A 207 -3.38 -21.68 -22.37
C ASP A 207 -3.26 -23.12 -22.88
N LYS A 208 -4.32 -23.92 -22.72
CA LYS A 208 -4.40 -25.25 -23.32
C LYS A 208 -5.06 -25.16 -24.68
N LYS A 209 -4.29 -25.42 -25.73
CA LYS A 209 -4.76 -25.49 -27.10
C LYS A 209 -4.35 -26.81 -27.74
N ASP A 210 -5.31 -27.55 -28.31
CA ASP A 210 -5.09 -28.83 -28.99
C ASP A 210 -4.30 -29.85 -28.15
N GLY A 211 -4.53 -29.88 -26.83
CA GLY A 211 -3.85 -30.80 -25.90
C GLY A 211 -2.41 -30.38 -25.53
N LYS A 212 -1.90 -29.27 -26.06
CA LYS A 212 -0.63 -28.66 -25.67
C LYS A 212 -0.84 -27.45 -24.80
N VAL A 213 0.11 -27.20 -23.90
CA VAL A 213 0.16 -25.96 -23.09
C VAL A 213 1.01 -24.97 -23.83
N GLU A 214 0.42 -23.82 -24.19
CA GLU A 214 1.13 -22.66 -24.74
C GLU A 214 1.34 -21.64 -23.62
N ASN A 215 2.59 -21.38 -23.28
CA ASN A 215 2.94 -20.36 -22.30
C ASN A 215 3.15 -19.02 -22.98
N SER A 216 2.61 -17.97 -22.37
CA SER A 216 2.87 -16.59 -22.73
C SER A 216 3.16 -15.74 -21.48
N TYR A 217 4.11 -14.84 -21.62
CA TYR A 217 4.54 -13.95 -20.55
C TYR A 217 4.27 -12.52 -20.98
N ILE A 218 3.45 -11.82 -20.22
CA ILE A 218 2.98 -10.48 -20.53
C ILE A 218 3.68 -9.49 -19.62
N VAL A 219 4.39 -8.53 -20.21
CA VAL A 219 4.96 -7.38 -19.51
C VAL A 219 4.19 -6.14 -19.90
N ARG A 220 3.59 -5.49 -18.90
CA ARG A 220 2.92 -4.20 -19.08
C ARG A 220 3.76 -3.11 -18.44
N THR A 221 4.00 -2.05 -19.18
CA THR A 221 4.83 -0.92 -18.72
C THR A 221 4.08 0.38 -18.95
N LEU A 222 4.13 1.28 -17.98
CA LEU A 222 3.59 2.62 -18.11
C LEU A 222 4.62 3.55 -18.75
N VAL A 223 4.21 4.23 -19.82
CA VAL A 223 5.03 5.22 -20.51
C VAL A 223 4.35 6.58 -20.42
N ASN A 224 5.08 7.60 -19.96
CA ASN A 224 4.55 8.97 -19.90
C ASN A 224 4.27 9.48 -21.32
N ALA A 225 3.02 9.85 -21.58
CA ALA A 225 2.56 10.33 -22.87
C ALA A 225 2.52 11.87 -22.93
N THR A 226 2.14 12.51 -21.82
CA THR A 226 2.16 13.98 -21.67
C THR A 226 2.67 14.32 -20.29
N PRO A 227 3.63 15.26 -20.16
CA PRO A 227 4.16 15.65 -18.86
C PRO A 227 3.10 16.39 -18.03
N GLY A 228 3.18 16.24 -16.71
CA GLY A 228 2.41 17.02 -15.75
C GLY A 228 3.15 18.27 -15.30
N LYS A 229 2.64 18.92 -14.26
CA LYS A 229 3.28 20.09 -13.61
C LYS A 229 4.53 19.73 -12.83
N MET A 230 4.67 18.45 -12.42
CA MET A 230 5.80 17.93 -11.66
C MET A 230 6.68 17.06 -12.55
N SER A 231 7.98 17.10 -12.32
CA SER A 231 8.89 16.07 -12.82
C SER A 231 8.58 14.71 -12.18
N ALA A 232 9.09 13.62 -12.73
CA ALA A 232 8.88 12.29 -12.17
C ALA A 232 9.34 12.19 -10.70
N THR A 233 10.50 12.78 -10.37
CA THR A 233 11.03 12.79 -9.00
C THR A 233 10.18 13.61 -8.05
N GLU A 234 9.70 14.79 -8.47
CA GLU A 234 8.82 15.62 -7.64
C GLU A 234 7.48 14.93 -7.39
N TYR A 235 6.94 14.25 -8.41
CA TYR A 235 5.72 13.46 -8.27
C TYR A 235 5.92 12.26 -7.33
N ASP A 236 7.06 11.60 -7.40
CA ASP A 236 7.41 10.51 -6.49
C ASP A 236 7.47 10.97 -5.03
N ILE A 237 8.05 12.15 -4.78
CA ILE A 237 8.06 12.78 -3.44
C ILE A 237 6.63 13.13 -3.01
N ALA A 238 5.83 13.70 -3.90
CA ALA A 238 4.44 14.06 -3.59
C ALA A 238 3.58 12.84 -3.24
N ILE A 239 3.76 11.71 -3.94
CA ILE A 239 3.10 10.44 -3.62
C ILE A 239 3.60 9.90 -2.28
N ALA A 240 4.91 9.97 -2.00
CA ALA A 240 5.46 9.56 -0.72
C ALA A 240 4.87 10.37 0.44
N ASP A 241 4.79 11.70 0.30
CA ASP A 241 4.17 12.60 1.26
C ASP A 241 2.69 12.26 1.51
N LEU A 242 1.94 12.04 0.44
CA LEU A 242 0.51 11.68 0.53
C LEU A 242 0.30 10.34 1.23
N VAL A 243 1.06 9.31 0.85
CA VAL A 243 0.99 7.98 1.46
C VAL A 243 1.42 8.02 2.93
N ASN A 244 2.45 8.81 3.25
CA ASN A 244 2.91 9.02 4.60
C ASN A 244 1.80 9.64 5.49
N PHE A 245 1.11 10.65 4.97
CA PHE A 245 -0.05 11.24 5.65
C PHE A 245 -1.19 10.22 5.82
N MET A 246 -1.51 9.43 4.78
CA MET A 246 -2.54 8.38 4.87
C MET A 246 -2.17 7.29 5.88
N ASP A 247 -0.88 6.95 6.01
CA ASP A 247 -0.41 6.02 7.05
C ASP A 247 -0.54 6.62 8.45
N TYR A 248 -0.28 7.94 8.60
CA TYR A 248 -0.55 8.66 9.86
C TYR A 248 -2.05 8.66 10.18
N VAL A 249 -2.94 8.98 9.22
CA VAL A 249 -4.40 8.98 9.41
C VAL A 249 -4.90 7.63 9.90
N ALA A 250 -4.36 6.54 9.37
CA ALA A 250 -4.80 5.19 9.73
C ALA A 250 -4.43 4.77 11.16
N GLU A 251 -3.38 5.35 11.72
CA GLU A 251 -2.97 5.07 13.11
C GLU A 251 -2.13 6.21 13.71
N PRO A 252 -2.74 7.35 14.08
CA PRO A 252 -2.00 8.51 14.62
C PRO A 252 -1.15 8.19 15.87
N ASN A 253 -1.56 7.21 16.67
CA ASN A 253 -0.89 6.82 17.90
C ASN A 253 0.08 5.62 17.77
N LYS A 254 0.46 5.21 16.57
CA LYS A 254 1.31 4.01 16.33
C LYS A 254 2.59 4.03 17.17
N SER A 255 3.31 5.14 17.19
CA SER A 255 4.56 5.28 17.97
C SER A 255 4.33 5.12 19.46
N LYS A 256 3.30 5.77 20.00
CA LYS A 256 2.92 5.64 21.43
C LYS A 256 2.49 4.21 21.77
N ARG A 257 1.72 3.57 20.89
CA ARG A 257 1.29 2.18 21.08
C ARG A 257 2.48 1.21 21.13
N ILE A 258 3.47 1.39 20.24
CA ILE A 258 4.67 0.56 20.23
C ILE A 258 5.47 0.74 21.54
N GLN A 259 5.68 2.00 21.98
CA GLN A 259 6.38 2.28 23.22
C GLN A 259 5.68 1.64 24.43
N ILE A 260 4.36 1.84 24.56
CA ILE A 260 3.56 1.23 25.64
C ILE A 260 3.64 -0.31 25.55
N GLY A 261 3.56 -0.88 24.34
CA GLY A 261 3.66 -2.31 24.11
C GLY A 261 5.00 -2.90 24.58
N ILE A 262 6.10 -2.23 24.32
CA ILE A 262 7.44 -2.64 24.79
C ILE A 262 7.48 -2.61 26.33
N ILE A 263 7.01 -1.54 26.96
CA ILE A 263 6.97 -1.42 28.44
C ILE A 263 6.12 -2.55 29.03
N MET A 264 4.94 -2.82 28.44
CA MET A 264 4.06 -3.89 28.91
C MET A 264 4.68 -5.28 28.76
N LEU A 265 5.43 -5.54 27.67
CA LEU A 265 6.15 -6.80 27.49
C LEU A 265 7.22 -7.00 28.58
N PHE A 266 7.98 -5.96 28.94
CA PHE A 266 8.93 -6.01 30.05
C PHE A 266 8.22 -6.31 31.39
N LEU A 267 7.12 -5.63 31.69
CA LEU A 267 6.34 -5.85 32.91
C LEU A 267 5.82 -7.30 32.98
N LEU A 268 5.24 -7.79 31.87
CA LEU A 268 4.72 -9.17 31.81
C LEU A 268 5.83 -10.22 31.94
N SER A 269 7.01 -9.96 31.37
CA SER A 269 8.18 -10.84 31.53
C SER A 269 8.65 -10.90 32.98
N PHE A 270 8.65 -9.77 33.68
CA PHE A 270 8.96 -9.71 35.11
C PHE A 270 7.94 -10.48 35.96
N LEU A 271 6.64 -10.27 35.71
CA LEU A 271 5.56 -11.01 36.39
C LEU A 271 5.64 -12.52 36.14
N LEU A 272 5.95 -12.91 34.90
CA LEU A 272 6.16 -14.33 34.55
C LEU A 272 7.33 -14.92 35.34
N GLY A 273 8.45 -14.19 35.43
CA GLY A 273 9.60 -14.62 36.24
C GLY A 273 9.23 -14.81 37.71
N ALA A 274 8.50 -13.85 38.30
CA ALA A 274 8.01 -13.94 39.68
C ALA A 274 7.04 -15.13 39.88
N ALA A 275 6.13 -15.36 38.96
CA ALA A 275 5.20 -16.50 38.99
C ALA A 275 5.94 -17.85 38.92
N ILE A 276 6.95 -17.95 38.03
CA ILE A 276 7.80 -19.17 37.94
C ILE A 276 8.58 -19.38 39.26
N TRP A 277 9.10 -18.31 39.81
CA TRP A 277 9.82 -18.38 41.10
C TRP A 277 8.89 -18.84 42.21
N MET A 278 7.71 -18.21 42.38
CA MET A 278 6.69 -18.62 43.36
C MET A 278 6.28 -20.10 43.15
N LYS A 279 6.00 -20.50 41.90
CA LYS A 279 5.70 -21.90 41.58
C LYS A 279 6.79 -22.83 42.09
N LYS A 280 8.06 -22.54 41.83
CA LYS A 280 9.19 -23.36 42.33
C LYS A 280 9.25 -23.43 43.85
N GLU A 281 8.99 -22.31 44.52
CA GLU A 281 9.05 -22.28 45.98
C GLU A 281 7.89 -23.08 46.61
N PHE A 282 6.64 -22.89 46.11
CA PHE A 282 5.47 -23.62 46.63
C PHE A 282 5.51 -25.15 46.37
N TRP A 283 6.19 -25.57 45.32
CA TRP A 283 6.26 -27.00 44.95
C TRP A 283 7.58 -27.67 45.34
N LYS A 284 8.40 -26.99 46.12
CA LYS A 284 9.73 -27.46 46.54
C LYS A 284 9.66 -28.69 47.42
N ASP A 285 8.66 -28.80 48.29
CA ASP A 285 8.49 -29.83 49.29
C ASP A 285 7.52 -30.95 48.87
N ILE A 286 6.99 -30.88 47.63
CA ILE A 286 6.01 -31.84 47.12
C ILE A 286 6.66 -32.89 46.21
N HIS A 287 7.93 -32.72 45.85
CA HIS A 287 8.71 -33.68 45.00
C HIS A 287 10.01 -34.09 45.67
#